data_f08bc0e11084868b9a9b19af1fa19643
#
_entry.id   f08bc0e11084868b9a9b19af1fa19643
#
_cell.length_a   1.000
_cell.length_b   1.000
_cell.length_c   1.000
_cell.angle_alpha   90.00
_cell.angle_beta   90.00
_cell.angle_gamma   90.00
#
_symmetry.space_group_name_H-M   'P 1'
#
loop_
_entity.id
_entity.type
_entity.pdbx_description
1 polymer ?
#
loop_
_entity_poly.entity_id
_entity_poly.type
_entity_poly.pdbx_seq_one_letter_code
_entity_poly.pdbx_strand_id
1 'polypeptide(L)'
;MRFELLSSIFDAKTVSVIAALLKKKGRFYLRDLSRESGVSLATTYRIVQKLLSARVVLKDTKEKIEFYEINRSSKEFQELCGIFLESLKSPAEMFKELLSELHGTEPRVFSDKEDVNKVIVVSSLTDRSQLANITNKLRMKLD
;
A
#
# COMPACT_ATOMS: atom_id res chain seq x y z
N MET A 1 -10.28 -7.03 3.43
CA MET A 1 -11.46 -6.22 3.07
C MET A 1 -11.17 -5.00 2.19
N ARG A 2 -10.25 -4.10 2.52
CA ARG A 2 -9.91 -2.98 1.62
C ARG A 2 -9.24 -3.41 0.30
N PHE A 3 -8.46 -4.49 0.32
CA PHE A 3 -7.92 -5.08 -0.91
C PHE A 3 -9.05 -5.68 -1.77
N GLU A 4 -10.06 -6.27 -1.18
CA GLU A 4 -11.25 -6.77 -1.88
C GLU A 4 -12.06 -5.60 -2.48
N LEU A 5 -12.21 -4.50 -1.75
CA LEU A 5 -12.84 -3.29 -2.26
C LEU A 5 -12.06 -2.72 -3.47
N LEU A 6 -10.75 -2.62 -3.37
CA LEU A 6 -9.92 -2.17 -4.49
C LEU A 6 -10.03 -3.11 -5.68
N SER A 7 -10.05 -4.43 -5.44
CA SER A 7 -10.20 -5.44 -6.49
C SER A 7 -11.61 -5.45 -7.10
N SER A 8 -12.62 -4.93 -6.41
CA SER A 8 -13.98 -4.79 -6.94
C SER A 8 -14.13 -3.55 -7.82
N ILE A 9 -13.39 -2.49 -7.52
CA ILE A 9 -13.41 -1.22 -8.28
C ILE A 9 -12.37 -1.24 -9.40
N PHE A 10 -11.20 -1.78 -9.11
CA PHE A 10 -10.10 -1.92 -10.05
C PHE A 10 -9.93 -3.38 -10.45
N ASP A 11 -9.64 -3.62 -11.72
CA ASP A 11 -9.22 -4.93 -12.21
C ASP A 11 -8.05 -5.49 -11.37
N ALA A 12 -8.14 -6.75 -10.95
CA ALA A 12 -7.16 -7.42 -10.10
C ALA A 12 -5.73 -7.33 -10.65
N LYS A 13 -5.56 -7.36 -11.98
CA LYS A 13 -4.26 -7.19 -12.65
C LYS A 13 -3.70 -5.79 -12.43
N THR A 14 -4.56 -4.78 -12.51
CA THR A 14 -4.18 -3.38 -12.23
C THR A 14 -3.72 -3.22 -10.78
N VAL A 15 -4.45 -3.79 -9.83
CA VAL A 15 -4.07 -3.78 -8.41
C VAL A 15 -2.71 -4.46 -8.20
N SER A 16 -2.48 -5.62 -8.80
CA SER A 16 -1.20 -6.34 -8.71
C SER A 16 -0.02 -5.55 -9.28
N VAL A 17 -0.21 -4.91 -10.43
CA VAL A 17 0.83 -4.06 -11.05
C VAL A 17 1.14 -2.84 -10.18
N ILE A 18 0.12 -2.15 -9.65
CA ILE A 18 0.33 -0.99 -8.79
C ILE A 18 1.02 -1.41 -7.47
N ALA A 19 0.61 -2.52 -6.86
CA ALA A 19 1.25 -3.04 -5.66
C ALA A 19 2.74 -3.37 -5.87
N ALA A 20 3.08 -3.97 -7.02
CA ALA A 20 4.48 -4.21 -7.40
C ALA A 20 5.24 -2.90 -7.68
N LEU A 21 4.58 -1.94 -8.35
CA LEU A 21 5.14 -0.63 -8.64
C LEU A 21 5.52 0.13 -7.37
N LEU A 22 4.65 0.16 -6.36
CA LEU A 22 4.87 0.89 -5.11
C LEU A 22 6.09 0.38 -4.32
N LYS A 23 6.51 -0.87 -4.56
CA LYS A 23 7.72 -1.46 -3.96
C LYS A 23 9.01 -1.03 -4.67
N LYS A 24 8.92 -0.46 -5.88
CA LYS A 24 10.10 -0.05 -6.65
C LYS A 24 10.80 1.14 -6.04
N LYS A 25 12.14 1.06 -6.02
CA LYS A 25 13.02 2.16 -5.65
C LYS A 25 13.87 2.51 -6.86
N GLY A 26 13.70 3.74 -7.39
CA GLY A 26 14.45 4.20 -8.56
C GLY A 26 13.89 3.68 -9.89
N ARG A 27 14.79 3.60 -10.90
CA ARG A 27 14.45 3.19 -12.27
C ARG A 27 14.16 1.70 -12.36
N PHE A 28 13.20 1.33 -13.21
CA PHE A 28 12.83 -0.07 -13.43
C PHE A 28 12.48 -0.32 -14.90
N TYR A 29 12.49 -1.59 -15.29
CA TYR A 29 12.05 -2.05 -16.60
C TYR A 29 10.65 -2.65 -16.52
N LEU A 30 9.91 -2.53 -17.63
CA LEU A 30 8.58 -3.13 -17.74
C LEU A 30 8.57 -4.65 -17.52
N ARG A 31 9.60 -5.35 -18.00
CA ARG A 31 9.73 -6.81 -17.81
C ARG A 31 9.85 -7.19 -16.35
N ASP A 32 10.59 -6.41 -15.56
CA ASP A 32 10.73 -6.68 -14.14
C ASP A 32 9.42 -6.44 -13.39
N LEU A 33 8.72 -5.36 -13.74
CA LEU A 33 7.40 -5.09 -13.17
C LEU A 33 6.38 -6.15 -13.53
N SER A 34 6.37 -6.63 -14.78
CA SER A 34 5.52 -7.73 -15.24
C SER A 34 5.77 -9.01 -14.46
N ARG A 35 7.04 -9.39 -14.29
CA ARG A 35 7.42 -10.59 -13.54
C ARG A 35 7.03 -10.51 -12.07
N GLU A 36 7.27 -9.37 -11.41
CA GLU A 36 6.98 -9.18 -10.00
C GLU A 36 5.49 -9.08 -9.70
N SER A 37 4.71 -8.50 -10.61
CA SER A 37 3.26 -8.42 -10.47
C SER A 37 2.53 -9.71 -10.86
N GLY A 38 3.21 -10.66 -11.54
CA GLY A 38 2.59 -11.86 -12.09
C GLY A 38 1.62 -11.57 -13.25
N VAL A 39 1.69 -10.37 -13.84
CA VAL A 39 0.82 -9.95 -14.94
C VAL A 39 1.58 -9.95 -16.25
N SER A 40 0.93 -10.37 -17.35
CA SER A 40 1.57 -10.42 -18.66
C SER A 40 2.16 -9.06 -19.08
N LEU A 41 3.26 -9.08 -19.83
CA LEU A 41 3.96 -7.87 -20.27
C LEU A 41 3.05 -6.91 -21.04
N ALA A 42 2.19 -7.44 -21.93
CA ALA A 42 1.25 -6.64 -22.71
C ALA A 42 0.22 -5.91 -21.82
N THR A 43 -0.30 -6.58 -20.81
CA THR A 43 -1.24 -5.98 -19.84
C THR A 43 -0.52 -4.97 -18.95
N THR A 44 0.67 -5.31 -18.44
CA THR A 44 1.51 -4.40 -17.66
C THR A 44 1.83 -3.13 -18.44
N TYR A 45 2.20 -3.25 -19.71
CA TYR A 45 2.42 -2.11 -20.60
C TYR A 45 1.20 -1.18 -20.67
N ARG A 46 0.00 -1.73 -20.91
CA ARG A 46 -1.24 -0.92 -20.98
C ARG A 46 -1.53 -0.20 -19.67
N ILE A 47 -1.30 -0.86 -18.54
CA ILE A 47 -1.49 -0.23 -17.21
C ILE A 47 -0.48 0.88 -17.02
N VAL A 48 0.79 0.64 -17.31
CA VAL A 48 1.86 1.66 -17.19
C VAL A 48 1.63 2.84 -18.12
N GLN A 49 1.09 2.65 -19.33
CA GLN A 49 0.71 3.76 -20.22
C GLN A 49 -0.36 4.66 -19.59
N LYS A 50 -1.34 4.10 -18.88
CA LYS A 50 -2.33 4.88 -18.12
C LYS A 50 -1.66 5.68 -16.98
N LEU A 51 -0.72 5.06 -16.26
CA LEU A 51 0.03 5.73 -15.20
C LEU A 51 0.96 6.83 -15.73
N LEU A 52 1.51 6.67 -16.93
CA LEU A 52 2.26 7.72 -17.64
C LEU A 52 1.35 8.90 -17.98
N SER A 53 0.18 8.64 -18.54
CA SER A 53 -0.81 9.69 -18.86
C SER A 53 -1.28 10.44 -17.62
N ALA A 54 -1.36 9.74 -16.48
CA ALA A 54 -1.68 10.32 -15.18
C ALA A 54 -0.47 10.95 -14.46
N ARG A 55 0.71 10.99 -15.08
CA ARG A 55 1.96 11.53 -14.50
C ARG A 55 2.43 10.85 -13.21
N VAL A 56 1.93 9.68 -12.91
CA VAL A 56 2.35 8.84 -11.76
C VAL A 56 3.69 8.19 -12.03
N VAL A 57 3.96 7.86 -13.30
CA VAL A 57 5.20 7.26 -13.77
C VAL A 57 5.80 8.18 -14.84
N LEU A 58 7.13 8.26 -14.88
CA LEU A 58 7.90 8.93 -15.91
C LEU A 58 8.59 7.87 -16.77
N LYS A 59 8.78 8.18 -18.05
CA LYS A 59 9.53 7.34 -18.99
C LYS A 59 10.78 8.10 -19.45
N ASP A 60 11.90 7.42 -19.41
CA ASP A 60 13.18 7.90 -19.97
C ASP A 60 13.73 6.87 -20.96
N THR A 61 14.39 7.33 -21.99
CA THR A 61 14.96 6.47 -23.04
C THR A 61 16.42 6.80 -23.21
N LYS A 62 17.31 5.83 -22.94
CA LYS A 62 18.75 5.93 -23.23
C LYS A 62 19.15 4.80 -24.16
N GLU A 63 19.86 5.13 -25.25
CA GLU A 63 20.43 4.16 -26.19
C GLU A 63 19.42 3.08 -26.66
N LYS A 64 18.18 3.48 -26.96
CA LYS A 64 17.06 2.61 -27.34
C LYS A 64 16.50 1.72 -26.22
N ILE A 65 16.95 1.90 -24.98
CA ILE A 65 16.42 1.20 -23.81
C ILE A 65 15.46 2.12 -23.06
N GLU A 66 14.25 1.63 -22.80
CA GLU A 66 13.21 2.37 -22.08
C GLU A 66 13.29 2.04 -20.59
N PHE A 67 13.39 3.08 -19.78
CA PHE A 67 13.33 3.02 -18.33
C PHE A 67 12.08 3.74 -17.84
N TYR A 68 11.58 3.29 -16.73
CA TYR A 68 10.45 3.89 -16.04
C TYR A 68 10.85 4.25 -14.62
N GLU A 69 10.29 5.32 -14.10
CA GLU A 69 10.52 5.80 -12.74
C GLU A 69 9.25 6.34 -12.14
N ILE A 70 9.05 6.15 -10.84
CA ILE A 70 7.89 6.70 -10.14
C ILE A 70 8.09 8.20 -9.96
N ASN A 71 7.11 8.98 -10.36
CA ASN A 71 7.05 10.42 -10.10
C ASN A 71 6.56 10.70 -8.68
N ARG A 72 7.44 10.54 -7.69
CA ARG A 72 7.10 10.69 -6.27
C ARG A 72 6.65 12.10 -5.90
N SER A 73 7.00 13.10 -6.70
CA SER A 73 6.64 14.50 -6.47
C SER A 73 5.25 14.85 -6.99
N SER A 74 4.63 13.98 -7.82
CA SER A 74 3.33 14.26 -8.37
C SER A 74 2.24 14.10 -7.31
N LYS A 75 1.23 14.98 -7.39
CA LYS A 75 0.05 14.91 -6.54
C LYS A 75 -0.72 13.61 -6.78
N GLU A 76 -0.82 13.19 -8.03
CA GLU A 76 -1.49 11.97 -8.47
C GLU A 76 -0.85 10.72 -7.87
N PHE A 77 0.50 10.69 -7.77
CA PHE A 77 1.19 9.61 -7.07
C PHE A 77 0.88 9.60 -5.57
N GLN A 78 0.86 10.77 -4.92
CA GLN A 78 0.54 10.87 -3.50
C GLN A 78 -0.89 10.41 -3.20
N GLU A 79 -1.85 10.77 -4.05
CA GLU A 79 -3.24 10.31 -3.96
C GLU A 79 -3.34 8.79 -4.16
N LEU A 80 -2.63 8.24 -5.13
CA LEU A 80 -2.55 6.79 -5.37
C LEU A 80 -1.96 6.07 -4.15
N CYS A 81 -0.88 6.59 -3.57
CA CYS A 81 -0.29 6.06 -2.34
C CYS A 81 -1.29 6.05 -1.18
N GLY A 82 -2.04 7.13 -1.00
CA GLY A 82 -3.06 7.22 0.06
C GLY A 82 -4.08 6.10 -0.04
N ILE A 83 -4.55 5.80 -1.25
CA ILE A 83 -5.53 4.73 -1.49
C ILE A 83 -4.91 3.34 -1.28
N PHE A 84 -3.74 3.07 -1.87
CA PHE A 84 -3.17 1.72 -1.92
C PHE A 84 -2.38 1.36 -0.65
N LEU A 85 -1.61 2.28 -0.06
CA LEU A 85 -0.82 1.98 1.13
C LEU A 85 -1.71 1.76 2.36
N GLU A 86 -2.80 2.50 2.50
CA GLU A 86 -3.79 2.20 3.55
C GLU A 86 -4.40 0.81 3.39
N SER A 87 -4.60 0.35 2.15
CA SER A 87 -5.16 -0.97 1.85
C SER A 87 -4.17 -2.10 2.09
N LEU A 88 -2.87 -1.81 2.09
CA LEU A 88 -1.79 -2.80 2.30
C LEU A 88 -1.30 -2.84 3.75
N LYS A 89 -1.76 -1.91 4.60
CA LYS A 89 -1.41 -1.93 6.02
C LYS A 89 -2.03 -3.14 6.71
N SER A 90 -1.20 -3.86 7.46
CA SER A 90 -1.68 -4.91 8.34
C SER A 90 -2.54 -4.33 9.47
N PRO A 91 -3.45 -5.09 10.07
CA PRO A 91 -4.20 -4.67 11.26
C PRO A 91 -3.28 -4.17 12.39
N ALA A 92 -2.11 -4.78 12.55
CA ALA A 92 -1.10 -4.38 13.53
C ALA A 92 -0.52 -2.99 13.27
N GLU A 93 -0.21 -2.66 12.00
CA GLU A 93 0.28 -1.33 11.60
C GLU A 93 -0.78 -0.25 11.79
N MET A 94 -2.03 -0.54 11.41
CA MET A 94 -3.15 0.38 11.62
C MET A 94 -3.40 0.64 13.10
N PHE A 95 -3.29 -0.40 13.93
CA PHE A 95 -3.45 -0.28 15.38
C PHE A 95 -2.32 0.55 16.00
N LYS A 96 -1.07 0.34 15.55
CA LYS A 96 0.09 1.12 15.98
C LYS A 96 -0.07 2.61 15.67
N GLU A 97 -0.54 2.96 14.47
CA GLU A 97 -0.81 4.36 14.08
C GLU A 97 -1.87 5.00 14.97
N LEU A 98 -3.00 4.33 15.18
CA LEU A 98 -4.08 4.83 16.04
C LEU A 98 -3.64 5.04 17.49
N LEU A 99 -2.77 4.17 18.01
CA LEU A 99 -2.19 4.33 19.34
C LEU A 99 -1.23 5.53 19.41
N SER A 100 -0.39 5.72 18.38
CA SER A 100 0.57 6.81 18.32
C SER A 100 -0.11 8.19 18.27
N GLU A 101 -1.22 8.30 17.55
CA GLU A 101 -2.03 9.54 17.48
C GLU A 101 -2.58 9.96 18.84
N LEU A 102 -2.87 8.99 19.73
CA LEU A 102 -3.49 9.27 21.02
C LEU A 102 -2.51 9.65 22.13
N HIS A 103 -1.28 9.18 22.08
CA HIS A 103 -0.39 9.23 23.24
C HIS A 103 1.00 9.80 23.00
N GLY A 104 1.38 10.10 21.77
CA GLY A 104 2.75 10.58 21.46
C GLY A 104 3.87 9.61 21.87
N THR A 105 3.54 8.42 22.35
CA THR A 105 4.47 7.34 22.69
C THR A 105 4.38 6.23 21.64
N GLU A 106 5.52 5.66 21.29
CA GLU A 106 5.56 4.53 20.34
C GLU A 106 5.18 3.21 21.04
N PRO A 107 3.95 2.72 20.90
CA PRO A 107 3.57 1.41 21.42
C PRO A 107 4.23 0.32 20.58
N ARG A 108 4.58 -0.79 21.22
CA ARG A 108 5.02 -2.00 20.53
C ARG A 108 3.80 -2.84 20.17
N VAL A 109 3.61 -3.06 18.90
CA VAL A 109 2.48 -3.85 18.35
C VAL A 109 3.07 -5.04 17.62
N PHE A 110 2.61 -6.24 17.97
CA PHE A 110 3.02 -7.50 17.35
C PHE A 110 1.80 -8.17 16.75
N SER A 111 1.92 -8.70 15.54
CA SER A 111 0.91 -9.59 14.96
C SER A 111 1.25 -11.05 15.28
N ASP A 112 0.24 -11.87 15.47
CA ASP A 112 0.41 -13.31 15.57
C ASP A 112 0.80 -13.88 14.19
N LYS A 113 1.72 -14.86 14.17
CA LYS A 113 2.15 -15.51 12.92
C LYS A 113 1.08 -16.45 12.35
N GLU A 114 0.22 -16.98 13.22
CA GLU A 114 -0.82 -17.95 12.85
C GLU A 114 -2.17 -17.29 12.61
N ASP A 115 -2.42 -16.15 13.25
CA ASP A 115 -3.67 -15.39 13.10
C ASP A 115 -3.37 -13.89 12.90
N VAL A 116 -3.45 -13.46 11.64
CA VAL A 116 -3.21 -12.05 11.24
C VAL A 116 -4.17 -11.05 11.92
N ASN A 117 -5.32 -11.52 12.39
CA ASN A 117 -6.31 -10.68 13.07
C ASN A 117 -6.05 -10.54 14.57
N LYS A 118 -5.11 -11.33 15.09
CA LYS A 118 -4.70 -11.27 16.49
C LYS A 118 -3.51 -10.35 16.67
N VAL A 119 -3.69 -9.30 17.43
CA VAL A 119 -2.69 -8.28 17.70
C VAL A 119 -2.37 -8.24 19.19
N ILE A 120 -1.09 -8.29 19.51
CA ILE A 120 -0.56 -8.15 20.87
C ILE A 120 0.01 -6.74 21.00
N VAL A 121 -0.50 -5.97 21.94
CA VAL A 121 -0.05 -4.60 22.20
C VAL A 121 0.67 -4.54 23.52
N VAL A 122 1.91 -4.06 23.50
CA VAL A 122 2.69 -3.75 24.70
C VAL A 122 2.79 -2.23 24.79
N SER A 123 2.04 -1.66 25.71
CA SER A 123 1.98 -0.22 25.93
C SER A 123 1.90 0.09 27.43
N SER A 124 2.34 1.28 27.81
CA SER A 124 2.13 1.84 29.15
C SER A 124 0.71 2.37 29.39
N LEU A 125 -0.19 2.12 28.45
CA LEU A 125 -1.62 2.49 28.53
C LEU A 125 -2.28 1.75 29.68
N THR A 126 -2.75 2.49 30.65
CA THR A 126 -3.51 1.97 31.81
C THR A 126 -5.01 2.08 31.64
N ASP A 127 -5.48 2.82 30.65
CA ASP A 127 -6.92 3.10 30.45
C ASP A 127 -7.56 2.11 29.45
N ARG A 128 -8.38 1.19 29.99
CA ARG A 128 -9.15 0.22 29.21
C ARG A 128 -10.19 0.85 28.26
N SER A 129 -10.70 2.03 28.61
CA SER A 129 -11.71 2.71 27.79
C SER A 129 -11.12 3.24 26.48
N GLN A 130 -9.89 3.71 26.53
CA GLN A 130 -9.16 4.17 25.34
C GLN A 130 -8.81 3.01 24.40
N LEU A 131 -8.38 1.87 24.96
CA LEU A 131 -8.16 0.64 24.18
C LEU A 131 -9.44 0.14 23.50
N ALA A 132 -10.56 0.16 24.19
CA ALA A 132 -11.86 -0.23 23.61
C ALA A 132 -12.26 0.69 22.44
N ASN A 133 -12.07 2.01 22.58
CA ASN A 133 -12.34 2.97 21.52
C ASN A 133 -11.45 2.75 20.29
N ILE A 134 -10.17 2.46 20.49
CA ILE A 134 -9.23 2.16 19.40
C ILE A 134 -9.62 0.87 18.70
N THR A 135 -9.95 -0.16 19.46
CA THR A 135 -10.38 -1.45 18.90
C THR A 135 -11.65 -1.30 18.06
N ASN A 136 -12.61 -0.51 18.52
CA ASN A 136 -13.82 -0.20 17.76
C ASN A 136 -13.53 0.59 16.48
N LYS A 137 -12.66 1.61 16.55
CA LYS A 137 -12.22 2.36 15.35
C LYS A 137 -11.51 1.47 14.35
N LEU A 138 -10.67 0.55 14.82
CA LEU A 138 -9.98 -0.41 13.96
C LEU A 138 -10.98 -1.37 13.29
N ARG A 139 -11.95 -1.89 14.05
CA ARG A 139 -13.00 -2.77 13.52
C ARG A 139 -13.79 -2.07 12.41
N MET A 140 -14.19 -0.81 12.63
CA MET A 140 -14.89 -0.01 11.60
C MET A 140 -14.05 0.29 10.35
N LYS A 141 -12.72 0.24 10.44
CA LYS A 141 -11.83 0.43 9.29
C LYS A 141 -11.52 -0.87 8.56
N LEU A 142 -11.73 -2.02 9.20
CA LEU A 142 -11.48 -3.35 8.64
C LEU A 142 -12.76 -3.98 8.07
N ASP A 143 -13.94 -3.56 8.52
CA ASP A 143 -15.25 -3.90 7.98
C ASP A 143 -15.59 -3.00 6.78
#